data_8253c3b633977ae0d92310a1f636d5e0
#
_entry.id   8253c3b633977ae0d92310a1f636d5e0
#
_cell.length_a   1.000
_cell.length_b   1.000
_cell.length_c   1.000
_cell.angle_alpha   90.00
_cell.angle_beta   90.00
_cell.angle_gamma   90.00
#
_symmetry.space_group_name_H-M   'P 1'
#
loop_
_entity.id
_entity.type
_entity.pdbx_description
1 polymer ?
#
loop_
_entity_poly.entity_id
_entity_poly.type
_entity_poly.pdbx_seq_one_letter_code
_entity_poly.pdbx_strand_id
1 'polypeptide(L)'
;MRNLLLACLAFPFSLFGQDNAKPLSIKGSFKNVQPEPEWVYLYHRVNGTSVKDSCKVIDNAYTFTLKMVEPELLAFRVKYANAGSAKQFTPLAGGSTSNQSRDAFNVYAGDGRIRINSTDSFSNVSIKGSKHHEAYLALQALRKPYDDKMKVLYQDYAKANAKKDTEARDRVEAQIDVLESDLKENVLSGYIQKNPSSPAAFYALQQYAGWDINPDKVEPLFNALPAAVQEYPTVKSFKEQLETAKLTGIGRMAPEFTQNDTLEQPVQLSSFKGRYLLIDFWASWCGPCRQENPNVVKVFNQYKDKNFHILGISLDRAGQKDKWMKAIHDDNLTWSHLSDLKYWDNAVSKQYGIRAIPQNLLLDPTGKIIAKNLRGEALAKKMEELLEGK
;
A
#
# COMPACT_ATOMS: atom_id res chain seq x y z
N MET A 1 47.31 6.41 21.65
CA MET A 1 46.19 6.61 20.71
C MET A 1 45.03 5.70 21.14
N ARG A 2 44.10 6.27 21.89
CA ARG A 2 42.98 5.51 22.51
C ARG A 2 41.78 5.55 21.57
N ASN A 3 41.42 4.38 21.05
CA ASN A 3 40.17 4.18 20.31
C ASN A 3 39.00 4.38 21.24
N LEU A 4 38.33 5.54 21.19
CA LEU A 4 37.02 5.74 21.79
C LEU A 4 35.96 5.23 20.76
N LEU A 5 35.53 4.01 20.92
CA LEU A 5 34.28 3.52 20.33
C LEU A 5 33.11 4.17 21.09
N LEU A 6 32.58 5.29 20.54
CA LEU A 6 31.29 5.78 21.00
C LEU A 6 30.17 4.90 20.34
N ALA A 7 29.69 3.95 21.10
CA ALA A 7 28.50 3.19 20.75
C ALA A 7 27.27 4.10 20.84
N CYS A 8 26.48 4.19 19.78
CA CYS A 8 25.12 4.72 19.85
C CYS A 8 24.33 3.88 20.85
N LEU A 9 23.82 4.49 21.91
CA LEU A 9 22.99 3.85 22.93
C LEU A 9 21.69 3.37 22.29
N ALA A 10 21.64 2.07 21.98
CA ALA A 10 20.38 1.37 21.76
C ALA A 10 19.77 1.03 23.13
N PHE A 11 18.60 1.56 23.41
CA PHE A 11 17.82 1.18 24.59
C PHE A 11 17.45 -0.31 24.48
N PRO A 12 17.59 -1.12 25.55
CA PRO A 12 17.17 -2.51 25.52
C PRO A 12 15.66 -2.58 25.64
N PHE A 13 14.95 -2.81 24.53
CA PHE A 13 13.58 -3.31 24.59
C PHE A 13 13.59 -4.84 24.68
N SER A 14 12.84 -5.33 25.67
CA SER A 14 12.73 -6.69 26.16
C SER A 14 12.45 -7.74 25.08
N LEU A 15 13.22 -8.82 25.21
CA LEU A 15 13.15 -10.11 24.55
C LEU A 15 11.78 -10.81 24.71
N PHE A 16 11.04 -10.93 23.60
CA PHE A 16 10.22 -12.10 23.33
C PHE A 16 10.14 -12.27 21.80
N GLY A 17 10.76 -13.32 21.24
CA GLY A 17 10.52 -13.78 19.88
C GLY A 17 11.59 -13.45 18.83
N GLN A 18 12.90 -13.38 19.15
CA GLN A 18 13.97 -13.05 18.17
C GLN A 18 15.06 -14.13 18.02
N ASP A 19 14.73 -15.41 18.16
CA ASP A 19 15.75 -16.48 18.04
C ASP A 19 16.40 -16.57 16.64
N ASN A 20 15.84 -15.96 15.59
CA ASN A 20 16.35 -16.00 14.21
C ASN A 20 16.86 -14.66 13.68
N ALA A 21 16.96 -13.62 14.50
CA ALA A 21 17.41 -12.30 14.06
C ALA A 21 18.92 -12.28 13.78
N LYS A 22 19.31 -11.83 12.58
CA LYS A 22 20.71 -11.76 12.14
C LYS A 22 21.21 -10.32 12.22
N PRO A 23 22.51 -10.12 12.52
CA PRO A 23 23.07 -8.77 12.64
C PRO A 23 23.25 -8.12 11.27
N LEU A 24 22.89 -6.84 11.20
CA LEU A 24 23.18 -5.95 10.08
C LEU A 24 24.01 -4.77 10.60
N SER A 25 25.21 -4.56 10.03
CA SER A 25 26.05 -3.41 10.31
C SER A 25 26.13 -2.51 9.09
N ILE A 26 25.81 -1.24 9.26
CA ILE A 26 25.83 -0.23 8.19
C ILE A 26 26.87 0.83 8.56
N LYS A 27 27.83 1.07 7.66
CA LYS A 27 28.80 2.16 7.78
C LYS A 27 28.62 3.10 6.59
N GLY A 28 28.31 4.35 6.88
CA GLY A 28 28.18 5.40 5.88
C GLY A 28 29.28 6.45 5.99
N SER A 29 29.65 7.06 4.86
CA SER A 29 30.59 8.18 4.80
C SER A 29 30.15 9.21 3.76
N PHE A 30 30.65 10.44 3.92
CA PHE A 30 30.33 11.58 3.06
C PHE A 30 31.60 12.09 2.36
N LYS A 31 31.44 12.47 1.09
CA LYS A 31 32.47 13.16 0.31
C LYS A 31 31.84 14.36 -0.41
N ASN A 32 32.32 15.56 -0.14
CA ASN A 32 31.83 16.81 -0.76
C ASN A 32 30.33 17.07 -0.62
N VAL A 33 29.66 16.51 0.41
CA VAL A 33 28.23 16.73 0.64
C VAL A 33 28.01 18.06 1.32
N GLN A 34 27.20 18.93 0.70
CA GLN A 34 26.86 20.25 1.21
C GLN A 34 25.32 20.47 1.16
N PRO A 35 24.73 21.10 2.19
CA PRO A 35 25.35 21.53 3.47
C PRO A 35 25.90 20.36 4.28
N GLU A 36 26.71 20.63 5.30
CA GLU A 36 27.37 19.62 6.15
C GLU A 36 26.33 18.78 6.90
N PRO A 37 26.30 17.43 6.74
CA PRO A 37 25.42 16.55 7.46
C PRO A 37 25.70 16.54 8.97
N GLU A 38 24.67 16.76 9.79
CA GLU A 38 24.75 16.73 11.26
C GLU A 38 24.22 15.41 11.84
N TRP A 39 23.08 14.95 11.35
CA TRP A 39 22.44 13.72 11.77
C TRP A 39 21.96 12.89 10.58
N VAL A 40 22.10 11.57 10.69
CA VAL A 40 21.43 10.61 9.79
C VAL A 40 20.33 9.90 10.57
N TYR A 41 19.16 9.85 9.98
CA TYR A 41 18.01 9.11 10.49
C TYR A 41 17.79 7.88 9.63
N LEU A 42 17.50 6.76 10.30
CA LEU A 42 17.16 5.49 9.69
C LEU A 42 15.76 5.09 10.14
N TYR A 43 14.88 4.86 9.16
CA TYR A 43 13.54 4.34 9.40
C TYR A 43 13.48 2.89 8.95
N HIS A 44 13.02 2.03 9.83
CA HIS A 44 12.86 0.60 9.61
C HIS A 44 11.66 0.08 10.40
N ARG A 45 11.37 -1.22 10.35
CA ARG A 45 10.28 -1.83 11.10
C ARG A 45 10.79 -2.81 12.15
N VAL A 46 10.14 -2.81 13.30
CA VAL A 46 10.32 -3.81 14.34
C VAL A 46 8.93 -4.37 14.67
N ASN A 47 8.71 -5.65 14.43
CA ASN A 47 7.41 -6.29 14.63
C ASN A 47 6.25 -5.55 13.95
N GLY A 48 6.46 -5.12 12.70
CA GLY A 48 5.47 -4.38 11.92
C GLY A 48 5.33 -2.89 12.27
N THR A 49 5.92 -2.44 13.39
CA THR A 49 5.87 -1.04 13.84
C THR A 49 7.04 -0.25 13.24
N SER A 50 6.77 0.95 12.72
CA SER A 50 7.81 1.84 12.22
C SER A 50 8.64 2.40 13.37
N VAL A 51 9.96 2.25 13.28
CA VAL A 51 10.95 2.75 14.24
C VAL A 51 11.87 3.73 13.55
N LYS A 52 12.29 4.77 14.27
CA LYS A 52 13.24 5.77 13.84
C LYS A 52 14.48 5.72 14.71
N ASP A 53 15.61 5.30 14.13
CA ASP A 53 16.93 5.44 14.73
C ASP A 53 17.63 6.71 14.26
N SER A 54 18.60 7.18 15.02
CA SER A 54 19.39 8.35 14.67
C SER A 54 20.86 8.15 15.02
N CYS A 55 21.74 8.69 14.17
CA CYS A 55 23.18 8.69 14.39
C CYS A 55 23.72 10.09 14.11
N LYS A 56 24.50 10.64 15.06
CA LYS A 56 25.23 11.88 14.84
C LYS A 56 26.39 11.62 13.89
N VAL A 57 26.60 12.51 12.94
CA VAL A 57 27.75 12.44 12.02
C VAL A 57 29.03 12.90 12.76
N ILE A 58 30.07 12.08 12.72
CA ILE A 58 31.36 12.37 13.30
C ILE A 58 32.43 12.03 12.23
N ASP A 59 33.34 12.91 11.97
CA ASP A 59 34.40 12.75 10.96
C ASP A 59 33.84 12.31 9.60
N ASN A 60 32.76 12.97 9.14
CA ASN A 60 32.08 12.66 7.90
C ASN A 60 31.56 11.19 7.79
N ALA A 61 31.26 10.55 8.91
CA ALA A 61 30.80 9.16 8.95
C ALA A 61 29.66 8.96 9.92
N TYR A 62 28.91 7.87 9.69
CA TYR A 62 27.84 7.39 10.57
C TYR A 62 27.80 5.85 10.59
N THR A 63 27.21 5.29 11.63
CA THR A 63 27.09 3.83 11.77
C THR A 63 25.74 3.47 12.39
N PHE A 64 25.10 2.41 11.85
CA PHE A 64 23.96 1.76 12.47
C PHE A 64 24.22 0.26 12.64
N THR A 65 23.67 -0.31 13.71
CA THR A 65 23.67 -1.75 13.96
C THR A 65 22.24 -2.20 14.26
N LEU A 66 21.70 -3.09 13.45
CA LEU A 66 20.34 -3.60 13.57
C LEU A 66 20.36 -5.13 13.74
N LYS A 67 19.22 -5.65 14.20
CA LYS A 67 18.90 -7.09 14.16
C LYS A 67 17.77 -7.29 13.17
N MET A 68 18.02 -8.01 12.08
CA MET A 68 17.08 -8.24 11.00
C MET A 68 16.51 -9.65 11.06
N VAL A 69 15.20 -9.80 11.11
CA VAL A 69 14.51 -11.10 10.99
C VAL A 69 14.20 -11.46 9.54
N GLU A 70 14.09 -10.45 8.70
CA GLU A 70 13.81 -10.54 7.27
C GLU A 70 14.38 -9.34 6.51
N PRO A 71 14.56 -9.41 5.18
CA PRO A 71 14.96 -8.26 4.39
C PRO A 71 13.85 -7.22 4.31
N GLU A 72 14.22 -5.93 4.43
CA GLU A 72 13.28 -4.82 4.28
C GLU A 72 13.89 -3.60 3.60
N LEU A 73 13.04 -2.66 3.20
CA LEU A 73 13.46 -1.40 2.60
C LEU A 73 13.71 -0.36 3.70
N LEU A 74 14.98 -0.18 4.05
CA LEU A 74 15.45 0.80 5.01
C LEU A 74 15.44 2.20 4.38
N ALA A 75 14.83 3.19 5.05
CA ALA A 75 14.77 4.56 4.54
C ALA A 75 15.72 5.47 5.32
N PHE A 76 16.65 6.12 4.61
CA PHE A 76 17.62 7.04 5.16
C PHE A 76 17.21 8.49 4.89
N ARG A 77 17.41 9.35 5.89
CA ARG A 77 17.19 10.80 5.81
C ARG A 77 18.34 11.53 6.48
N VAL A 78 18.60 12.75 6.06
CA VAL A 78 19.68 13.59 6.64
C VAL A 78 19.10 14.86 7.25
N LYS A 79 19.74 15.34 8.33
CA LYS A 79 19.61 16.70 8.86
C LYS A 79 20.96 17.39 8.74
N TYR A 80 20.97 18.60 8.20
CA TYR A 80 22.18 19.42 8.02
C TYR A 80 22.37 20.38 9.18
N ALA A 81 23.63 20.74 9.48
CA ALA A 81 24.02 21.56 10.62
C ALA A 81 23.39 22.96 10.66
N ASN A 82 23.16 23.60 9.53
CA ASN A 82 22.67 24.97 9.43
C ASN A 82 21.32 25.08 8.70
N ALA A 83 20.56 24.01 8.65
CA ALA A 83 19.18 24.06 8.15
C ALA A 83 18.33 24.83 9.16
N GLY A 84 18.12 26.12 8.97
CA GLY A 84 17.02 26.84 9.62
C GLY A 84 15.74 26.02 9.44
N SER A 85 14.75 26.16 10.31
CA SER A 85 13.54 25.33 10.47
C SER A 85 12.83 24.96 9.15
N ALA A 86 13.56 24.32 8.24
CA ALA A 86 13.08 23.83 6.98
C ALA A 86 12.23 22.60 7.23
N LYS A 87 10.93 22.74 6.97
CA LYS A 87 9.84 21.77 6.81
C LYS A 87 10.14 20.40 7.41
N GLN A 88 9.55 20.11 8.56
CA GLN A 88 9.49 18.76 9.11
C GLN A 88 9.08 17.78 8.01
N PHE A 89 9.93 16.82 7.79
CA PHE A 89 9.69 15.75 6.83
C PHE A 89 8.46 14.95 7.25
N THR A 90 7.43 14.98 6.41
CA THR A 90 6.29 14.05 6.54
C THR A 90 6.80 12.65 6.18
N PRO A 91 6.62 11.63 7.02
CA PRO A 91 6.94 10.25 6.64
C PRO A 91 6.13 9.89 5.38
N LEU A 92 6.81 9.39 4.35
CA LEU A 92 6.12 8.84 3.18
C LEU A 92 5.36 7.58 3.61
N ALA A 93 4.08 7.73 3.89
CA ALA A 93 3.14 6.62 3.92
C ALA A 93 2.89 6.18 2.47
N GLY A 94 3.26 4.95 2.13
CA GLY A 94 3.02 4.36 0.81
C GLY A 94 4.17 4.57 -0.16
N GLY A 95 4.84 3.48 -0.49
CA GLY A 95 6.06 3.36 -1.27
C GLY A 95 6.05 3.90 -2.71
N SER A 96 5.95 5.20 -2.89
CA SER A 96 6.26 5.83 -4.17
C SER A 96 7.72 6.26 -4.21
N THR A 97 8.50 5.61 -5.05
CA THR A 97 9.93 5.86 -5.29
C THR A 97 10.22 7.11 -6.13
N SER A 98 9.21 7.88 -6.52
CA SER A 98 9.33 8.93 -7.53
C SER A 98 9.82 10.29 -7.03
N ASN A 99 10.03 10.51 -5.72
CA ASN A 99 10.63 11.73 -5.16
C ASN A 99 11.87 11.39 -4.32
N GLN A 100 12.96 11.03 -4.98
CA GLN A 100 14.29 11.10 -4.36
C GLN A 100 14.61 12.59 -4.12
N SER A 101 14.28 13.09 -2.92
CA SER A 101 14.83 14.37 -2.50
C SER A 101 16.36 14.19 -2.34
N ARG A 102 17.15 15.26 -2.52
CA ARG A 102 18.61 15.23 -2.24
C ARG A 102 18.93 14.72 -0.83
N ASP A 103 17.94 14.67 0.05
CA ASP A 103 18.05 14.42 1.49
C ASP A 103 17.59 13.04 1.91
N ALA A 104 17.36 12.14 0.94
CA ALA A 104 16.79 10.83 1.20
C ALA A 104 17.21 9.77 0.18
N PHE A 105 17.40 8.53 0.66
CA PHE A 105 17.53 7.33 -0.18
C PHE A 105 17.06 6.10 0.58
N ASN A 106 16.85 5.00 -0.17
CA ASN A 106 16.44 3.74 0.40
C ASN A 106 17.46 2.63 0.08
N VAL A 107 17.60 1.67 1.02
CA VAL A 107 18.45 0.49 0.87
C VAL A 107 17.64 -0.76 1.18
N TYR A 108 17.51 -1.68 0.25
CA TYR A 108 16.91 -2.98 0.53
C TYR A 108 17.97 -3.87 1.19
N ALA A 109 17.77 -4.20 2.44
CA ALA A 109 18.77 -4.85 3.27
C ALA A 109 18.19 -6.00 4.10
N GLY A 110 18.99 -7.03 4.27
CA GLY A 110 18.83 -8.09 5.25
C GLY A 110 19.99 -8.08 6.23
N ASP A 111 20.63 -9.25 6.43
CA ASP A 111 21.79 -9.40 7.29
C ASP A 111 23.12 -8.96 6.61
N GLY A 112 24.18 -8.85 7.41
CA GLY A 112 25.54 -8.65 6.92
C GLY A 112 26.15 -7.29 7.19
N ARG A 113 27.03 -6.84 6.29
CA ARG A 113 27.77 -5.58 6.42
C ARG A 113 27.61 -4.74 5.16
N ILE A 114 27.06 -3.54 5.31
CA ILE A 114 26.82 -2.60 4.22
C ILE A 114 27.71 -1.39 4.37
N ARG A 115 28.30 -0.94 3.27
CA ARG A 115 29.03 0.33 3.16
C ARG A 115 28.27 1.26 2.23
N ILE A 116 28.04 2.49 2.68
CA ILE A 116 27.34 3.54 1.94
C ILE A 116 28.27 4.72 1.81
N ASN A 117 28.54 5.16 0.57
CA ASN A 117 29.32 6.38 0.34
C ASN A 117 28.44 7.38 -0.41
N SER A 118 28.12 8.50 0.22
CA SER A 118 27.43 9.64 -0.39
C SER A 118 28.44 10.63 -0.97
N THR A 119 28.23 11.07 -2.23
CA THR A 119 29.12 12.01 -2.92
C THR A 119 28.30 13.18 -3.45
N ASP A 120 28.72 14.42 -3.17
CA ASP A 120 28.14 15.70 -3.60
C ASP A 120 26.69 15.96 -3.11
N SER A 121 25.92 14.91 -2.82
CA SER A 121 24.63 14.98 -2.14
C SER A 121 24.39 13.74 -1.30
N PHE A 122 23.48 13.83 -0.31
CA PHE A 122 23.14 12.69 0.55
C PHE A 122 22.61 11.50 -0.24
N SER A 123 21.77 11.76 -1.24
CA SER A 123 21.11 10.71 -2.03
C SER A 123 21.93 10.16 -3.19
N ASN A 124 23.06 10.81 -3.54
CA ASN A 124 23.97 10.26 -4.55
C ASN A 124 24.90 9.23 -3.88
N VAL A 125 24.43 7.99 -3.79
CA VAL A 125 25.04 6.93 -2.99
C VAL A 125 25.62 5.81 -3.84
N SER A 126 26.78 5.31 -3.40
CA SER A 126 27.33 4.01 -3.78
C SER A 126 27.16 3.05 -2.60
N ILE A 127 26.46 1.95 -2.80
CA ILE A 127 26.14 0.95 -1.77
C ILE A 127 26.83 -0.35 -2.13
N LYS A 128 27.57 -0.93 -1.17
CA LYS A 128 28.33 -2.18 -1.35
C LYS A 128 28.09 -3.13 -0.19
N GLY A 129 28.16 -4.46 -0.47
CA GLY A 129 28.07 -5.52 0.52
C GLY A 129 26.65 -5.99 0.84
N SER A 130 25.66 -5.64 0.02
CA SER A 130 24.29 -6.13 0.15
C SER A 130 23.81 -6.81 -1.13
N LYS A 131 23.81 -8.14 -1.14
CA LYS A 131 23.17 -8.93 -2.21
C LYS A 131 21.67 -8.63 -2.35
N HIS A 132 21.00 -8.24 -1.25
CA HIS A 132 19.60 -7.83 -1.25
C HIS A 132 19.41 -6.54 -2.05
N HIS A 133 20.27 -5.55 -1.83
CA HIS A 133 20.21 -4.28 -2.56
C HIS A 133 20.56 -4.44 -4.05
N GLU A 134 21.55 -5.27 -4.36
CA GLU A 134 21.91 -5.59 -5.75
C GLU A 134 20.73 -6.22 -6.50
N ALA A 135 20.05 -7.20 -5.89
CA ALA A 135 18.85 -7.82 -6.47
C ALA A 135 17.69 -6.81 -6.60
N TYR A 136 17.51 -5.93 -5.62
CA TYR A 136 16.54 -4.85 -5.67
C TYR A 136 16.83 -3.88 -6.81
N LEU A 137 18.08 -3.43 -6.98
CA LEU A 137 18.47 -2.55 -8.09
C LEU A 137 18.28 -3.21 -9.46
N ALA A 138 18.57 -4.51 -9.60
CA ALA A 138 18.31 -5.25 -10.82
C ALA A 138 16.81 -5.25 -11.18
N LEU A 139 15.93 -5.45 -10.19
CA LEU A 139 14.48 -5.33 -10.37
C LEU A 139 14.06 -3.89 -10.73
N GLN A 140 14.63 -2.87 -10.05
CA GLN A 140 14.33 -1.47 -10.36
C GLN A 140 14.76 -1.09 -11.79
N ALA A 141 15.88 -1.63 -12.28
CA ALA A 141 16.32 -1.40 -13.66
C ALA A 141 15.32 -1.94 -14.69
N LEU A 142 14.70 -3.10 -14.43
CA LEU A 142 13.65 -3.65 -15.28
C LEU A 142 12.35 -2.82 -15.25
N ARG A 143 12.04 -2.22 -14.09
CA ARG A 143 10.85 -1.38 -13.90
C ARG A 143 11.00 0.03 -14.47
N LYS A 144 12.23 0.55 -14.51
CA LYS A 144 12.50 1.95 -14.83
C LYS A 144 11.79 2.48 -16.09
N PRO A 145 11.75 1.76 -17.25
CA PRO A 145 11.03 2.24 -18.43
C PRO A 145 9.52 2.45 -18.18
N TYR A 146 8.93 1.63 -17.31
CA TYR A 146 7.53 1.74 -16.92
C TYR A 146 7.33 2.90 -15.94
N ASP A 147 8.18 3.02 -14.93
CA ASP A 147 8.12 4.09 -13.92
C ASP A 147 8.29 5.47 -14.58
N ASP A 148 9.16 5.60 -15.58
CA ASP A 148 9.36 6.84 -16.34
C ASP A 148 8.09 7.22 -17.14
N LYS A 149 7.44 6.27 -17.82
CA LYS A 149 6.17 6.51 -18.52
C LYS A 149 5.03 6.82 -17.55
N MET A 150 4.94 6.06 -16.47
CA MET A 150 3.92 6.24 -15.44
C MET A 150 3.97 7.63 -14.82
N LYS A 151 5.17 8.16 -14.59
CA LYS A 151 5.37 9.52 -14.09
C LYS A 151 4.73 10.58 -14.99
N VAL A 152 4.83 10.43 -16.32
CA VAL A 152 4.23 11.35 -17.27
C VAL A 152 2.70 11.26 -17.21
N LEU A 153 2.17 10.03 -17.20
CA LEU A 153 0.73 9.80 -17.12
C LEU A 153 0.12 10.38 -15.83
N TYR A 154 0.78 10.21 -14.68
CA TYR A 154 0.30 10.82 -13.43
C TYR A 154 0.35 12.36 -13.46
N GLN A 155 1.32 12.96 -14.15
CA GLN A 155 1.33 14.42 -14.34
C GLN A 155 0.16 14.88 -15.22
N ASP A 156 -0.18 14.13 -16.26
CA ASP A 156 -1.29 14.45 -17.15
C ASP A 156 -2.65 14.21 -16.46
N TYR A 157 -2.76 13.13 -15.67
CA TYR A 157 -3.91 12.91 -14.79
C TYR A 157 -4.13 14.09 -13.82
N ALA A 158 -3.07 14.55 -13.16
CA ALA A 158 -3.15 15.69 -12.24
C ALA A 158 -3.58 16.98 -12.95
N LYS A 159 -3.12 17.22 -14.19
CA LYS A 159 -3.53 18.38 -15.00
C LYS A 159 -5.02 18.30 -15.39
N ALA A 160 -5.49 17.12 -15.84
CA ALA A 160 -6.88 16.90 -16.20
C ALA A 160 -7.80 17.08 -14.98
N ASN A 161 -7.41 16.51 -13.84
CA ASN A 161 -8.15 16.64 -12.59
C ASN A 161 -8.23 18.10 -12.10
N ALA A 162 -7.15 18.86 -12.19
CA ALA A 162 -7.13 20.28 -11.83
C ALA A 162 -8.07 21.13 -12.72
N LYS A 163 -8.23 20.75 -14.00
CA LYS A 163 -9.15 21.40 -14.95
C LYS A 163 -10.59 20.87 -14.85
N LYS A 164 -10.84 19.85 -14.01
CA LYS A 164 -12.12 19.12 -13.94
C LYS A 164 -12.54 18.52 -15.29
N ASP A 165 -11.57 18.17 -16.14
CA ASP A 165 -11.77 17.53 -17.43
C ASP A 165 -11.87 16.00 -17.19
N THR A 166 -13.10 15.55 -16.99
CA THR A 166 -13.39 14.14 -16.68
C THR A 166 -13.02 13.21 -17.82
N GLU A 167 -13.28 13.62 -19.08
CA GLU A 167 -12.97 12.81 -20.26
C GLU A 167 -11.46 12.61 -20.45
N ALA A 168 -10.67 13.69 -20.30
CA ALA A 168 -9.21 13.58 -20.36
C ALA A 168 -8.66 12.75 -19.20
N ARG A 169 -9.21 12.89 -18.00
CA ARG A 169 -8.84 12.10 -16.83
C ARG A 169 -9.07 10.61 -17.07
N ASP A 170 -10.26 10.23 -17.54
CA ASP A 170 -10.66 8.84 -17.75
C ASP A 170 -9.82 8.20 -18.88
N ARG A 171 -9.48 8.94 -19.94
CA ARG A 171 -8.52 8.48 -20.97
C ARG A 171 -7.13 8.20 -20.41
N VAL A 172 -6.62 9.07 -19.54
CA VAL A 172 -5.29 8.88 -18.92
C VAL A 172 -5.33 7.73 -17.93
N GLU A 173 -6.39 7.57 -17.14
CA GLU A 173 -6.58 6.46 -16.22
C GLU A 173 -6.55 5.10 -16.97
N ALA A 174 -7.25 4.99 -18.09
CA ALA A 174 -7.20 3.79 -18.92
C ALA A 174 -5.77 3.49 -19.43
N GLN A 175 -4.95 4.50 -19.75
CA GLN A 175 -3.55 4.30 -20.14
C GLN A 175 -2.69 3.84 -18.95
N ILE A 176 -2.94 4.37 -17.75
CA ILE A 176 -2.28 3.93 -16.52
C ILE A 176 -2.58 2.45 -16.27
N ASP A 177 -3.85 2.04 -16.36
CA ASP A 177 -4.27 0.65 -16.11
C ASP A 177 -3.59 -0.33 -17.09
N VAL A 178 -3.51 0.01 -18.38
CA VAL A 178 -2.81 -0.80 -19.37
C VAL A 178 -1.32 -0.92 -19.04
N LEU A 179 -0.65 0.19 -18.70
CA LEU A 179 0.77 0.21 -18.37
C LEU A 179 1.07 -0.54 -17.07
N GLU A 180 0.21 -0.42 -16.06
CA GLU A 180 0.31 -1.19 -14.81
C GLU A 180 0.13 -2.69 -15.04
N SER A 181 -0.84 -3.07 -15.87
CA SER A 181 -1.07 -4.47 -16.22
C SER A 181 0.14 -5.06 -16.94
N ASP A 182 0.72 -4.33 -17.89
CA ASP A 182 1.92 -4.77 -18.62
C ASP A 182 3.15 -4.88 -17.68
N LEU A 183 3.37 -3.91 -16.78
CA LEU A 183 4.40 -3.98 -15.75
C LEU A 183 4.23 -5.23 -14.86
N LYS A 184 3.01 -5.50 -14.41
CA LYS A 184 2.72 -6.65 -13.55
C LYS A 184 3.01 -7.97 -14.28
N GLU A 185 2.43 -8.18 -15.47
CA GLU A 185 2.52 -9.47 -16.14
C GLU A 185 3.90 -9.71 -16.77
N ASN A 186 4.48 -8.74 -17.46
CA ASN A 186 5.71 -8.94 -18.21
C ASN A 186 6.99 -8.70 -17.40
N VAL A 187 6.96 -7.83 -16.37
CA VAL A 187 8.14 -7.54 -15.57
C VAL A 187 8.10 -8.26 -14.24
N LEU A 188 7.08 -7.99 -13.39
CA LEU A 188 7.08 -8.50 -12.02
C LEU A 188 6.84 -10.00 -11.96
N SER A 189 5.81 -10.51 -12.63
CA SER A 189 5.52 -11.95 -12.73
C SER A 189 6.69 -12.69 -13.38
N GLY A 190 7.18 -12.19 -14.51
CA GLY A 190 8.32 -12.78 -15.22
C GLY A 190 9.60 -12.80 -14.38
N TYR A 191 9.86 -11.75 -13.58
CA TYR A 191 11.00 -11.72 -12.66
C TYR A 191 10.89 -12.80 -11.57
N ILE A 192 9.73 -12.94 -10.93
CA ILE A 192 9.50 -13.93 -9.87
C ILE A 192 9.67 -15.34 -10.42
N GLN A 193 9.06 -15.65 -11.56
CA GLN A 193 9.13 -16.97 -12.20
C GLN A 193 10.57 -17.38 -12.56
N LYS A 194 11.35 -16.44 -13.11
CA LYS A 194 12.75 -16.69 -13.49
C LYS A 194 13.71 -16.71 -12.32
N ASN A 195 13.39 -15.99 -11.23
CA ASN A 195 14.29 -15.78 -10.10
C ASN A 195 13.57 -15.96 -8.75
N PRO A 196 12.90 -17.11 -8.50
CA PRO A 196 12.10 -17.28 -7.27
C PRO A 196 12.95 -17.23 -5.98
N SER A 197 14.24 -17.58 -6.07
CA SER A 197 15.19 -17.49 -4.96
C SER A 197 15.91 -16.14 -4.84
N SER A 198 15.56 -15.17 -5.70
CA SER A 198 16.13 -13.82 -5.58
C SER A 198 15.74 -13.19 -4.25
N PRO A 199 16.66 -12.50 -3.56
CA PRO A 199 16.31 -11.70 -2.38
C PRO A 199 15.18 -10.69 -2.61
N ALA A 200 14.98 -10.22 -3.85
CA ALA A 200 13.92 -9.28 -4.23
C ALA A 200 12.63 -9.95 -4.72
N ALA A 201 12.54 -11.30 -4.75
CA ALA A 201 11.37 -12.01 -5.30
C ALA A 201 10.08 -11.70 -4.52
N PHE A 202 10.14 -11.73 -3.19
CA PHE A 202 8.97 -11.40 -2.38
C PHE A 202 8.59 -9.92 -2.50
N TYR A 203 9.56 -9.01 -2.56
CA TYR A 203 9.29 -7.60 -2.85
C TYR A 203 8.57 -7.43 -4.20
N ALA A 204 9.02 -8.14 -5.24
CA ALA A 204 8.36 -8.13 -6.54
C ALA A 204 6.92 -8.69 -6.45
N LEU A 205 6.71 -9.77 -5.68
CA LEU A 205 5.39 -10.36 -5.46
C LEU A 205 4.42 -9.40 -4.77
N GLN A 206 4.88 -8.67 -3.76
CA GLN A 206 4.06 -7.64 -3.10
C GLN A 206 3.65 -6.53 -4.08
N GLN A 207 4.56 -6.10 -4.97
CA GLN A 207 4.25 -5.11 -6.01
C GLN A 207 3.30 -5.66 -7.07
N TYR A 208 3.45 -6.93 -7.45
CA TYR A 208 2.54 -7.61 -8.38
C TYR A 208 1.12 -7.73 -7.82
N ALA A 209 1.00 -8.20 -6.58
CA ALA A 209 -0.29 -8.39 -5.91
C ALA A 209 -1.05 -7.07 -5.69
N GLY A 210 -0.32 -5.99 -5.41
CA GLY A 210 -0.93 -4.68 -5.16
C GLY A 210 -1.85 -4.68 -3.93
N TRP A 211 -2.87 -3.83 -3.98
CA TRP A 211 -3.84 -3.66 -2.89
C TRP A 211 -5.06 -4.60 -3.01
N ASP A 212 -5.40 -5.07 -4.22
CA ASP A 212 -6.47 -6.06 -4.47
C ASP A 212 -5.86 -7.34 -5.03
N ILE A 213 -5.70 -8.34 -4.16
CA ILE A 213 -5.03 -9.59 -4.49
C ILE A 213 -5.95 -10.45 -5.37
N ASN A 214 -5.48 -10.77 -6.59
CA ASN A 214 -6.09 -11.83 -7.39
C ASN A 214 -5.46 -13.17 -7.01
N PRO A 215 -6.16 -14.04 -6.26
CA PRO A 215 -5.57 -15.27 -5.74
C PRO A 215 -5.12 -16.24 -6.84
N ASP A 216 -5.85 -16.34 -7.94
CA ASP A 216 -5.54 -17.28 -9.04
C ASP A 216 -4.20 -16.93 -9.72
N LYS A 217 -3.84 -15.63 -9.75
CA LYS A 217 -2.59 -15.14 -10.33
C LYS A 217 -1.44 -15.11 -9.30
N VAL A 218 -1.75 -14.78 -8.05
CA VAL A 218 -0.74 -14.54 -7.01
C VAL A 218 -0.29 -15.84 -6.35
N GLU A 219 -1.18 -16.81 -6.14
CA GLU A 219 -0.85 -18.05 -5.43
C GLU A 219 0.25 -18.87 -6.13
N PRO A 220 0.25 -19.08 -7.45
CA PRO A 220 1.33 -19.80 -8.12
C PRO A 220 2.70 -19.13 -7.92
N LEU A 221 2.75 -17.79 -7.94
CA LEU A 221 3.98 -17.03 -7.72
C LEU A 221 4.44 -17.09 -6.26
N PHE A 222 3.50 -17.06 -5.31
CA PHE A 222 3.78 -17.23 -3.89
C PHE A 222 4.37 -18.63 -3.60
N ASN A 223 3.78 -19.67 -4.16
CA ASN A 223 4.22 -21.04 -3.98
C ASN A 223 5.60 -21.33 -4.61
N ALA A 224 6.03 -20.53 -5.58
CA ALA A 224 7.36 -20.61 -6.14
C ALA A 224 8.47 -20.06 -5.22
N LEU A 225 8.13 -19.27 -4.20
CA LEU A 225 9.11 -18.76 -3.24
C LEU A 225 9.71 -19.88 -2.39
N PRO A 226 11.03 -19.83 -2.07
CA PRO A 226 11.67 -20.81 -1.20
C PRO A 226 10.99 -20.91 0.17
N ALA A 227 10.91 -22.13 0.73
CA ALA A 227 10.29 -22.38 2.03
C ALA A 227 10.87 -21.48 3.15
N ALA A 228 12.20 -21.26 3.15
CA ALA A 228 12.84 -20.38 4.13
C ALA A 228 12.36 -18.90 4.03
N VAL A 229 11.98 -18.43 2.85
CA VAL A 229 11.40 -17.09 2.64
C VAL A 229 9.96 -17.05 3.13
N GLN A 230 9.22 -18.16 2.97
CA GLN A 230 7.82 -18.25 3.43
C GLN A 230 7.70 -18.23 4.96
N GLU A 231 8.77 -18.45 5.70
CA GLU A 231 8.83 -18.36 7.16
C GLU A 231 8.99 -16.92 7.68
N TYR A 232 9.32 -15.96 6.84
CA TYR A 232 9.42 -14.55 7.25
C TYR A 232 8.07 -13.99 7.74
N PRO A 233 8.06 -13.14 8.79
CA PRO A 233 6.84 -12.57 9.36
C PRO A 233 5.96 -11.86 8.33
N THR A 234 6.55 -11.04 7.46
CA THR A 234 5.78 -10.32 6.43
C THR A 234 5.24 -11.27 5.36
N VAL A 235 5.95 -12.37 5.06
CA VAL A 235 5.48 -13.38 4.09
C VAL A 235 4.33 -14.20 4.66
N LYS A 236 4.38 -14.54 5.95
CA LYS A 236 3.25 -15.18 6.66
C LYS A 236 2.01 -14.29 6.67
N SER A 237 2.18 -13.01 7.01
CA SER A 237 1.08 -12.05 6.94
C SER A 237 0.52 -11.87 5.52
N PHE A 238 1.38 -11.91 4.50
CA PHE A 238 0.93 -11.90 3.11
C PHE A 238 0.14 -13.16 2.74
N LYS A 239 0.56 -14.32 3.23
CA LYS A 239 -0.20 -15.58 3.06
C LYS A 239 -1.61 -15.47 3.64
N GLU A 240 -1.77 -14.92 4.85
CA GLU A 240 -3.08 -14.68 5.45
C GLU A 240 -3.96 -13.75 4.58
N GLN A 241 -3.36 -12.71 3.99
CA GLN A 241 -4.06 -11.84 3.05
C GLN A 241 -4.49 -12.59 1.77
N LEU A 242 -3.65 -13.47 1.26
CA LEU A 242 -3.95 -14.32 0.10
C LEU A 242 -5.10 -15.28 0.42
N GLU A 243 -5.11 -15.93 1.60
CA GLU A 243 -6.23 -16.77 2.02
C GLU A 243 -7.54 -15.97 2.15
N THR A 244 -7.48 -14.75 2.71
CA THR A 244 -8.65 -13.86 2.74
C THR A 244 -9.15 -13.52 1.34
N ALA A 245 -8.25 -13.22 0.40
CA ALA A 245 -8.60 -12.92 -0.99
C ALA A 245 -9.26 -14.12 -1.69
N LYS A 246 -8.87 -15.36 -1.35
CA LYS A 246 -9.54 -16.58 -1.86
C LYS A 246 -10.99 -16.68 -1.40
N LEU A 247 -11.29 -16.25 -0.18
CA LEU A 247 -12.66 -16.26 0.37
C LEU A 247 -13.53 -15.17 -0.25
N THR A 248 -12.93 -14.05 -0.65
CA THR A 248 -13.64 -12.87 -1.18
C THR A 248 -13.42 -12.66 -2.68
N GLY A 249 -12.97 -13.69 -3.40
CA GLY A 249 -12.77 -13.68 -4.85
C GLY A 249 -14.08 -13.72 -5.64
N ILE A 250 -14.04 -13.31 -6.90
CA ILE A 250 -15.16 -13.44 -7.83
C ILE A 250 -15.56 -14.93 -7.93
N GLY A 251 -16.85 -15.18 -7.92
CA GLY A 251 -17.42 -16.53 -7.93
C GLY A 251 -17.62 -17.17 -6.54
N ARG A 252 -17.14 -16.54 -5.47
CA ARG A 252 -17.31 -17.02 -4.09
C ARG A 252 -18.57 -16.42 -3.45
N MET A 253 -19.11 -17.13 -2.47
CA MET A 253 -20.17 -16.59 -1.60
C MET A 253 -19.54 -15.53 -0.69
N ALA A 254 -20.16 -14.35 -0.61
CA ALA A 254 -19.69 -13.30 0.27
C ALA A 254 -19.77 -13.77 1.75
N PRO A 255 -18.67 -13.62 2.53
CA PRO A 255 -18.68 -13.97 3.95
C PRO A 255 -19.74 -13.19 4.72
N GLU A 256 -20.54 -13.90 5.54
CA GLU A 256 -21.60 -13.28 6.35
C GLU A 256 -20.98 -12.38 7.42
N PHE A 257 -21.65 -11.26 7.69
CA PHE A 257 -21.28 -10.33 8.77
C PHE A 257 -22.51 -9.63 9.36
N THR A 258 -22.30 -9.08 10.56
CA THR A 258 -23.25 -8.15 11.19
C THR A 258 -22.48 -6.90 11.61
N GLN A 259 -23.01 -5.72 11.27
CA GLN A 259 -22.46 -4.44 11.70
C GLN A 259 -23.58 -3.43 11.92
N ASN A 260 -23.39 -2.49 12.84
CA ASN A 260 -24.42 -1.52 13.19
C ASN A 260 -24.59 -0.44 12.11
N ASP A 261 -25.83 -0.03 11.92
CA ASP A 261 -26.20 1.08 11.05
C ASP A 261 -25.97 2.46 11.73
N THR A 262 -26.41 3.53 11.08
CA THR A 262 -26.32 4.90 11.60
C THR A 262 -27.13 5.14 12.88
N LEU A 263 -28.12 4.30 13.16
CA LEU A 263 -28.96 4.29 14.36
C LEU A 263 -28.51 3.26 15.40
N GLU A 264 -27.30 2.67 15.20
CA GLU A 264 -26.74 1.63 16.08
C GLU A 264 -27.53 0.32 16.12
N GLN A 265 -28.37 0.08 15.11
CA GLN A 265 -29.10 -1.17 14.98
C GLN A 265 -28.25 -2.19 14.19
N PRO A 266 -28.19 -3.46 14.64
CA PRO A 266 -27.43 -4.50 13.94
C PRO A 266 -28.10 -4.87 12.62
N VAL A 267 -27.33 -4.84 11.54
CA VAL A 267 -27.74 -5.21 10.19
C VAL A 267 -26.86 -6.38 9.71
N GLN A 268 -27.51 -7.43 9.22
CA GLN A 268 -26.86 -8.63 8.68
C GLN A 268 -26.76 -8.53 7.16
N LEU A 269 -25.67 -9.03 6.57
CA LEU A 269 -25.52 -9.12 5.13
C LEU A 269 -26.65 -9.95 4.50
N SER A 270 -27.04 -11.06 5.14
CA SER A 270 -28.11 -11.95 4.67
C SER A 270 -29.46 -11.28 4.54
N SER A 271 -29.73 -10.14 5.19
CA SER A 271 -30.97 -9.37 5.04
C SER A 271 -31.15 -8.76 3.65
N PHE A 272 -30.08 -8.73 2.84
CA PHE A 272 -30.09 -8.22 1.47
C PHE A 272 -30.19 -9.32 0.40
N LYS A 273 -30.31 -10.60 0.79
CA LYS A 273 -30.51 -11.70 -0.17
C LYS A 273 -31.75 -11.48 -1.04
N GLY A 274 -31.71 -12.02 -2.25
CA GLY A 274 -32.77 -11.87 -3.23
C GLY A 274 -32.62 -10.65 -4.15
N ARG A 275 -31.59 -9.80 -3.95
CA ARG A 275 -31.32 -8.63 -4.81
C ARG A 275 -29.85 -8.53 -5.16
N TYR A 276 -29.52 -7.82 -6.23
CA TYR A 276 -28.14 -7.40 -6.51
C TYR A 276 -27.72 -6.41 -5.44
N LEU A 277 -26.54 -6.62 -4.85
CA LEU A 277 -26.03 -5.78 -3.76
C LEU A 277 -24.63 -5.30 -4.06
N LEU A 278 -24.43 -3.98 -4.09
CA LEU A 278 -23.08 -3.38 -4.09
C LEU A 278 -22.67 -3.12 -2.64
N ILE A 279 -21.68 -3.86 -2.14
CA ILE A 279 -21.02 -3.53 -0.87
C ILE A 279 -19.93 -2.53 -1.20
N ASP A 280 -20.08 -1.28 -0.73
CA ASP A 280 -19.17 -0.18 -1.03
C ASP A 280 -18.37 0.25 0.22
N PHE A 281 -17.06 0.09 0.18
CA PHE A 281 -16.14 0.47 1.26
C PHE A 281 -15.60 1.87 1.00
N TRP A 282 -15.93 2.78 1.90
CA TRP A 282 -15.65 4.21 1.75
C TRP A 282 -15.37 4.90 3.08
N ALA A 283 -15.15 6.22 3.09
CA ALA A 283 -15.13 7.03 4.29
C ALA A 283 -15.36 8.52 3.98
N SER A 284 -15.81 9.29 4.98
CA SER A 284 -16.03 10.73 4.85
C SER A 284 -14.75 11.52 4.52
N TRP A 285 -13.61 11.04 4.98
CA TRP A 285 -12.28 11.62 4.75
C TRP A 285 -11.62 11.18 3.44
N CYS A 286 -12.21 10.22 2.73
CA CYS A 286 -11.66 9.65 1.50
C CYS A 286 -12.01 10.54 0.29
N GLY A 287 -11.08 11.39 -0.15
CA GLY A 287 -11.27 12.26 -1.30
C GLY A 287 -11.71 11.53 -2.58
N PRO A 288 -11.01 10.46 -3.02
CA PRO A 288 -11.41 9.68 -4.19
C PRO A 288 -12.81 9.05 -4.06
N CYS A 289 -13.21 8.59 -2.85
CA CYS A 289 -14.55 8.06 -2.62
C CYS A 289 -15.62 9.14 -2.86
N ARG A 290 -15.38 10.35 -2.30
CA ARG A 290 -16.29 11.50 -2.46
C ARG A 290 -16.40 11.98 -3.92
N GLN A 291 -15.35 11.77 -4.72
CA GLN A 291 -15.37 12.06 -6.16
C GLN A 291 -16.17 11.02 -6.95
N GLU A 292 -16.17 9.75 -6.50
CA GLU A 292 -16.93 8.67 -7.13
C GLU A 292 -18.41 8.65 -6.73
N ASN A 293 -18.77 9.14 -5.54
CA ASN A 293 -20.13 9.12 -5.02
C ASN A 293 -21.21 9.64 -5.99
N PRO A 294 -21.00 10.73 -6.78
CA PRO A 294 -21.99 11.15 -7.76
C PRO A 294 -22.33 10.10 -8.82
N ASN A 295 -21.34 9.29 -9.27
CA ASN A 295 -21.57 8.19 -10.20
C ASN A 295 -22.37 7.07 -9.53
N VAL A 296 -22.01 6.71 -8.30
CA VAL A 296 -22.72 5.69 -7.51
C VAL A 296 -24.17 6.11 -7.28
N VAL A 297 -24.42 7.38 -6.92
CA VAL A 297 -25.77 7.95 -6.75
C VAL A 297 -26.60 7.88 -8.04
N LYS A 298 -25.97 8.23 -9.18
CA LYS A 298 -26.63 8.15 -10.49
C LYS A 298 -27.09 6.72 -10.79
N VAL A 299 -26.19 5.74 -10.62
CA VAL A 299 -26.50 4.31 -10.86
C VAL A 299 -27.55 3.81 -9.87
N PHE A 300 -27.44 4.15 -8.59
CA PHE A 300 -28.43 3.77 -7.58
C PHE A 300 -29.81 4.29 -7.93
N ASN A 301 -29.94 5.56 -8.26
CA ASN A 301 -31.24 6.16 -8.62
C ASN A 301 -31.87 5.54 -9.89
N GLN A 302 -31.04 5.07 -10.84
CA GLN A 302 -31.51 4.40 -12.06
C GLN A 302 -32.04 2.98 -11.77
N TYR A 303 -31.48 2.27 -10.78
CA TYR A 303 -31.70 0.84 -10.60
C TYR A 303 -32.30 0.44 -9.24
N LYS A 304 -32.47 1.35 -8.26
CA LYS A 304 -33.01 1.05 -6.91
C LYS A 304 -34.37 0.35 -6.92
N ASP A 305 -35.20 0.64 -7.93
CA ASP A 305 -36.50 0.05 -8.11
C ASP A 305 -36.48 -1.23 -8.99
N LYS A 306 -35.30 -1.65 -9.47
CA LYS A 306 -35.03 -2.82 -10.32
C LYS A 306 -34.24 -3.90 -9.59
N ASN A 307 -34.56 -4.18 -8.33
CA ASN A 307 -33.90 -5.23 -7.53
C ASN A 307 -32.42 -5.00 -7.26
N PHE A 308 -31.98 -3.73 -7.15
CA PHE A 308 -30.62 -3.33 -6.81
C PHE A 308 -30.58 -2.55 -5.49
N HIS A 309 -29.59 -2.83 -4.68
CA HIS A 309 -29.33 -2.09 -3.44
C HIS A 309 -27.83 -1.81 -3.26
N ILE A 310 -27.50 -0.83 -2.42
CA ILE A 310 -26.14 -0.51 -2.01
C ILE A 310 -26.05 -0.62 -0.49
N LEU A 311 -24.93 -1.15 0.00
CA LEU A 311 -24.57 -1.22 1.41
C LEU A 311 -23.22 -0.55 1.61
N GLY A 312 -23.22 0.67 2.15
CA GLY A 312 -22.00 1.42 2.42
C GLY A 312 -21.36 0.96 3.74
N ILE A 313 -20.12 0.50 3.68
CA ILE A 313 -19.31 0.18 4.86
C ILE A 313 -18.30 1.31 5.07
N SER A 314 -18.47 2.08 6.16
CA SER A 314 -17.62 3.24 6.42
C SER A 314 -16.41 2.88 7.29
N LEU A 315 -15.23 3.37 6.86
CA LEU A 315 -13.97 3.32 7.61
C LEU A 315 -13.72 4.65 8.35
N ASP A 316 -14.77 5.31 8.84
CA ASP A 316 -14.62 6.50 9.68
C ASP A 316 -14.09 6.15 11.07
N ARG A 317 -13.63 7.15 11.80
CA ARG A 317 -12.92 6.98 13.08
C ARG A 317 -13.88 7.20 14.27
N ALA A 318 -13.53 6.63 15.41
CA ALA A 318 -14.16 6.96 16.68
C ALA A 318 -14.18 8.49 16.90
N GLY A 319 -15.33 9.01 17.37
CA GLY A 319 -15.56 10.44 17.58
C GLY A 319 -15.76 11.25 16.28
N GLN A 320 -15.89 10.61 15.12
CA GLN A 320 -16.15 11.30 13.83
C GLN A 320 -17.49 10.89 13.20
N LYS A 321 -18.43 10.36 13.99
CA LYS A 321 -19.78 9.98 13.51
C LYS A 321 -20.48 11.15 12.82
N ASP A 322 -20.37 12.37 13.36
CA ASP A 322 -20.99 13.57 12.77
C ASP A 322 -20.43 13.87 11.36
N LYS A 323 -19.12 13.68 11.15
CA LYS A 323 -18.51 13.87 9.83
C LYS A 323 -18.98 12.84 8.82
N TRP A 324 -19.12 11.57 9.26
CA TRP A 324 -19.67 10.49 8.47
C TRP A 324 -21.12 10.79 8.07
N MET A 325 -21.98 11.14 9.04
CA MET A 325 -23.39 11.51 8.81
C MET A 325 -23.50 12.72 7.87
N LYS A 326 -22.66 13.75 8.09
CA LYS A 326 -22.61 14.90 7.20
C LYS A 326 -22.24 14.53 5.77
N ALA A 327 -21.25 13.63 5.58
CA ALA A 327 -20.84 13.18 4.25
C ALA A 327 -21.94 12.39 3.54
N ILE A 328 -22.67 11.52 4.24
CA ILE A 328 -23.86 10.82 3.71
C ILE A 328 -24.89 11.82 3.19
N HIS A 329 -25.19 12.87 3.97
CA HIS A 329 -26.14 13.90 3.60
C HIS A 329 -25.62 14.76 2.41
N ASP A 330 -24.41 15.26 2.48
CA ASP A 330 -23.84 16.16 1.47
C ASP A 330 -23.75 15.49 0.09
N ASP A 331 -23.45 14.18 0.05
CA ASP A 331 -23.32 13.42 -1.20
C ASP A 331 -24.63 12.73 -1.62
N ASN A 332 -25.74 12.93 -0.88
CA ASN A 332 -27.05 12.32 -1.15
C ASN A 332 -27.00 10.76 -1.20
N LEU A 333 -26.27 10.13 -0.29
CA LEU A 333 -26.14 8.68 -0.20
C LEU A 333 -27.36 8.09 0.54
N THR A 334 -28.44 7.78 -0.19
CA THR A 334 -29.76 7.44 0.40
C THR A 334 -29.95 5.96 0.68
N TRP A 335 -28.91 5.14 0.60
CA TRP A 335 -28.90 3.71 0.90
C TRP A 335 -28.47 3.39 2.33
N SER A 336 -28.36 2.10 2.67
CA SER A 336 -27.97 1.64 4.01
C SER A 336 -26.47 1.87 4.25
N HIS A 337 -26.11 2.40 5.42
CA HIS A 337 -24.73 2.65 5.83
C HIS A 337 -24.41 2.02 7.17
N LEU A 338 -23.29 1.30 7.24
CA LEU A 338 -22.81 0.62 8.45
C LEU A 338 -21.39 1.08 8.80
N SER A 339 -21.08 1.08 10.10
CA SER A 339 -19.74 1.33 10.60
C SER A 339 -19.58 0.86 12.03
N ASP A 340 -18.39 0.41 12.41
CA ASP A 340 -17.98 0.26 13.82
C ASP A 340 -17.07 1.42 14.29
N LEU A 341 -16.83 2.40 13.41
CA LEU A 341 -16.00 3.59 13.64
C LEU A 341 -14.55 3.26 14.06
N LYS A 342 -14.02 2.12 13.61
CA LYS A 342 -12.66 1.67 13.95
C LYS A 342 -11.62 1.93 12.87
N TYR A 343 -11.92 2.81 11.90
CA TYR A 343 -10.98 3.16 10.83
C TYR A 343 -10.54 1.92 10.05
N TRP A 344 -9.23 1.73 9.83
CA TRP A 344 -8.69 0.52 9.17
C TRP A 344 -8.82 -0.77 10.01
N ASP A 345 -9.21 -0.65 11.28
CA ASP A 345 -9.54 -1.78 12.15
C ASP A 345 -11.01 -2.21 12.06
N ASN A 346 -11.79 -1.64 11.13
CA ASN A 346 -13.17 -2.05 10.87
C ASN A 346 -13.25 -3.56 10.63
N ALA A 347 -14.12 -4.25 11.37
CA ALA A 347 -14.19 -5.71 11.39
C ALA A 347 -14.58 -6.28 10.02
N VAL A 348 -15.55 -5.65 9.32
CA VAL A 348 -16.00 -6.08 7.99
C VAL A 348 -14.92 -5.85 6.95
N SER A 349 -14.24 -4.68 6.98
CA SER A 349 -13.16 -4.41 6.04
C SER A 349 -11.99 -5.38 6.18
N LYS A 350 -11.64 -5.77 7.42
CA LYS A 350 -10.62 -6.81 7.66
C LYS A 350 -11.06 -8.18 7.14
N GLN A 351 -12.32 -8.58 7.42
CA GLN A 351 -12.88 -9.86 6.96
C GLN A 351 -12.88 -9.96 5.43
N TYR A 352 -13.11 -8.85 4.74
CA TYR A 352 -13.12 -8.79 3.29
C TYR A 352 -11.75 -8.47 2.67
N GLY A 353 -10.72 -8.28 3.48
CA GLY A 353 -9.37 -7.98 3.01
C GLY A 353 -9.22 -6.60 2.37
N ILE A 354 -10.04 -5.63 2.78
CA ILE A 354 -10.02 -4.26 2.24
C ILE A 354 -8.77 -3.53 2.72
N ARG A 355 -7.93 -3.11 1.78
CA ARG A 355 -6.63 -2.47 2.05
C ARG A 355 -6.49 -1.08 1.46
N ALA A 356 -7.44 -0.68 0.63
CA ALA A 356 -7.55 0.65 0.03
C ALA A 356 -9.03 1.00 -0.14
N ILE A 357 -9.38 2.27 -0.17
CA ILE A 357 -10.71 2.77 -0.50
C ILE A 357 -10.61 3.92 -1.54
N PRO A 358 -11.63 4.07 -2.41
CA PRO A 358 -12.85 3.28 -2.51
C PRO A 358 -12.57 1.86 -3.02
N GLN A 359 -13.32 0.88 -2.52
CA GLN A 359 -13.30 -0.51 -2.99
C GLN A 359 -14.72 -1.06 -2.86
N ASN A 360 -15.17 -1.87 -3.82
CA ASN A 360 -16.50 -2.44 -3.75
C ASN A 360 -16.55 -3.89 -4.26
N LEU A 361 -17.59 -4.59 -3.85
CA LEU A 361 -17.93 -5.92 -4.33
C LEU A 361 -19.40 -5.92 -4.75
N LEU A 362 -19.71 -6.41 -5.95
CA LEU A 362 -21.05 -6.60 -6.43
C LEU A 362 -21.48 -8.06 -6.22
N LEU A 363 -22.57 -8.26 -5.50
CA LEU A 363 -23.18 -9.57 -5.25
C LEU A 363 -24.39 -9.79 -6.14
N ASP A 364 -24.59 -11.03 -6.59
CA ASP A 364 -25.84 -11.47 -7.18
C ASP A 364 -26.93 -11.74 -6.09
N PRO A 365 -28.20 -12.00 -6.48
CA PRO A 365 -29.27 -12.27 -5.52
C PRO A 365 -29.05 -13.48 -4.60
N THR A 366 -28.13 -14.39 -4.93
CA THR A 366 -27.76 -15.51 -4.06
C THR A 366 -26.73 -15.14 -3.01
N GLY A 367 -26.07 -13.97 -3.13
CA GLY A 367 -24.97 -13.50 -2.29
C GLY A 367 -23.60 -13.89 -2.83
N LYS A 368 -23.49 -14.31 -4.09
CA LYS A 368 -22.22 -14.64 -4.76
C LYS A 368 -21.58 -13.37 -5.31
N ILE A 369 -20.28 -13.20 -5.10
CA ILE A 369 -19.51 -12.09 -5.63
C ILE A 369 -19.35 -12.26 -7.14
N ILE A 370 -19.85 -11.32 -7.94
CA ILE A 370 -19.85 -11.39 -9.40
C ILE A 370 -18.95 -10.32 -10.05
N ALA A 371 -18.59 -9.26 -9.30
CA ALA A 371 -17.62 -8.27 -9.73
C ALA A 371 -17.00 -7.56 -8.52
N LYS A 372 -15.86 -6.87 -8.73
CA LYS A 372 -15.14 -6.09 -7.73
C LYS A 372 -14.66 -4.78 -8.35
N ASN A 373 -14.51 -3.75 -7.51
CA ASN A 373 -13.85 -2.49 -7.86
C ASN A 373 -14.46 -1.77 -9.08
N LEU A 374 -15.78 -1.86 -9.24
CA LEU A 374 -16.52 -1.19 -10.30
C LEU A 374 -16.59 0.32 -10.02
N ARG A 375 -16.22 1.16 -10.98
CA ARG A 375 -16.24 2.62 -10.87
C ARG A 375 -16.68 3.27 -12.19
N GLY A 376 -17.20 4.50 -12.10
CA GLY A 376 -17.59 5.31 -13.27
C GLY A 376 -18.49 4.54 -14.23
N GLU A 377 -18.10 4.55 -15.51
CA GLU A 377 -18.82 3.84 -16.58
C GLU A 377 -18.88 2.31 -16.38
N ALA A 378 -17.83 1.70 -15.79
CA ALA A 378 -17.80 0.26 -15.58
C ALA A 378 -18.91 -0.20 -14.62
N LEU A 379 -19.24 0.58 -13.59
CA LEU A 379 -20.36 0.29 -12.70
C LEU A 379 -21.70 0.41 -13.47
N ALA A 380 -21.90 1.49 -14.20
CA ALA A 380 -23.11 1.73 -14.97
C ALA A 380 -23.35 0.61 -16.01
N LYS A 381 -22.31 0.28 -16.80
CA LYS A 381 -22.36 -0.76 -17.82
C LYS A 381 -22.65 -2.14 -17.21
N LYS A 382 -22.04 -2.47 -16.07
CA LYS A 382 -22.28 -3.75 -15.40
C LYS A 382 -23.71 -3.86 -14.90
N MET A 383 -24.29 -2.79 -14.37
CA MET A 383 -25.68 -2.79 -13.93
C MET A 383 -26.66 -2.84 -15.11
N GLU A 384 -26.36 -2.17 -16.21
CA GLU A 384 -27.15 -2.27 -17.46
C GLU A 384 -27.18 -3.71 -18.00
N GLU A 385 -25.99 -4.36 -18.08
CA GLU A 385 -25.84 -5.77 -18.47
C GLU A 385 -26.73 -6.70 -17.62
N LEU A 386 -26.70 -6.52 -16.29
CA LEU A 386 -27.39 -7.42 -15.35
C LEU A 386 -28.89 -7.18 -15.25
N LEU A 387 -29.37 -5.95 -15.43
CA LEU A 387 -30.75 -5.55 -15.14
C LEU A 387 -31.55 -5.17 -16.38
N GLU A 388 -30.91 -4.94 -17.50
CA GLU A 388 -31.57 -4.60 -18.77
C GLU A 388 -31.31 -5.63 -19.88
N GLY A 389 -30.40 -6.58 -19.65
CA GLY A 389 -30.11 -7.69 -20.59
C GLY A 389 -29.48 -7.23 -21.90
N LYS A 390 -28.71 -6.14 -21.87
CA LYS A 390 -28.04 -5.56 -23.04
C LYS A 390 -26.55 -5.78 -23.02
#